data_ba0139228c8f5d9098aa271f63f7f999
#
_entry.id   ba0139228c8f5d9098aa271f63f7f999
#
_cell.length_a   1.000
_cell.length_b   1.000
_cell.length_c   1.000
_cell.angle_alpha   90.00
_cell.angle_beta   90.00
_cell.angle_gamma   90.00
#
_symmetry.space_group_name_H-M   'P 1'
#
loop_
_entity.id
_entity.type
_entity.pdbx_description
1 polymer ?
#
loop_
_entity_poly.entity_id
_entity_poly.type
_entity_poly.pdbx_seq_one_letter_code
_entity_poly.pdbx_strand_id
1 'polypeptide(L)'
;MTEKTTHSDYKVRLPWFGLPRLVPFLKPYKGIVICMAVLVLLNGVIDICLPLFQQYAINNFIAKGTLQGLGGFIGLYVCVIALQIVFSMIDAYQACQIEMYVGRDLKRASFNHLQTLSFSYFNQNSVGYIHARVMSDTNRIGSIVAWGLMDTVWNLSYLVGVIVVMFVINWRLALWVVALTPVITLIAAFFQSKLTVLNRRVREINSQITGNFNEGITGAKTTKTLVVEEKMEQDFGRTTEDMRKTSIRTARYRATFISIVMFTASFAMALVLWRGGTLAMTSETLMQIGTLSVFMNYALGLMEPIQTLVRMISELINVQVNIERFTNLLATRSDVEDSPEVVEKYGDTFQPKRENWEPLYGDVEFQDVSFKYPDGEEYILEHFNLKVPQGTNVAIVGETGAGKSTLVNLVCRFFEPTKGRVLIDGRDARERSQLWLHSNIGYVLQTPHLFSGTVLENLRYGKPDATMEEIEAACKAVSADTIIDQLENGYDSDVGEGGDLLSTGGKQLISFARAVLADPRIFVLDEATSSIDTITEHLIQNAIEHLMKGRTSFVIAHRLSTIRQADIILVVDAGKIIERGTHEELMQKKGHYYTLYTRQFEQEAVEQAFS
;
A
#
# COMPACT_ATOMS: atom_id res chain seq x y z
N MET A 1 1.91 -24.75 -11.09
CA MET A 1 3.05 -24.48 -10.20
C MET A 1 2.52 -23.73 -8.98
N THR A 2 2.45 -24.40 -7.85
CA THR A 2 1.92 -23.91 -6.60
C THR A 2 2.91 -22.94 -5.99
N GLU A 3 2.56 -21.65 -5.93
CA GLU A 3 3.26 -20.65 -5.13
C GLU A 3 3.38 -21.12 -3.67
N LYS A 4 4.55 -21.56 -3.30
CA LYS A 4 4.95 -21.64 -1.90
C LYS A 4 5.20 -20.19 -1.44
N THR A 5 4.13 -19.52 -1.01
CA THR A 5 4.25 -18.35 -0.16
C THR A 5 4.87 -18.79 1.17
N THR A 6 6.18 -18.70 1.25
CA THR A 6 6.93 -18.74 2.52
C THR A 6 6.70 -17.43 3.28
N HIS A 7 5.43 -17.14 3.61
CA HIS A 7 5.14 -16.23 4.69
C HIS A 7 5.24 -17.04 5.99
N SER A 8 6.39 -16.97 6.61
CA SER A 8 6.51 -17.25 8.04
C SER A 8 5.57 -16.28 8.75
N ASP A 9 4.36 -16.74 8.98
CA ASP A 9 3.41 -16.09 9.89
C ASP A 9 4.01 -16.13 11.30
N TYR A 10 4.94 -15.23 11.58
CA TYR A 10 5.28 -14.87 12.94
C TYR A 10 4.02 -14.27 13.56
N LYS A 11 3.22 -15.10 14.21
CA LYS A 11 2.15 -14.67 15.12
C LYS A 11 2.80 -14.02 16.35
N VAL A 12 3.45 -12.90 16.17
CA VAL A 12 3.81 -12.01 17.27
C VAL A 12 2.51 -11.37 17.73
N ARG A 13 1.93 -11.89 18.81
CA ARG A 13 0.81 -11.22 19.46
C ARG A 13 1.33 -9.88 19.98
N LEU A 14 1.05 -8.82 19.23
CA LEU A 14 1.40 -7.48 19.67
C LEU A 14 0.63 -7.17 20.96
N PRO A 15 1.32 -6.71 22.02
CA PRO A 15 0.63 -6.33 23.25
C PRO A 15 -0.39 -5.23 22.92
N TRP A 16 -1.59 -5.32 23.51
CA TRP A 16 -2.67 -4.35 23.30
C TRP A 16 -3.04 -4.16 21.83
N PHE A 17 -3.07 -5.25 21.03
CA PHE A 17 -3.41 -5.24 19.60
C PHE A 17 -2.49 -4.33 18.74
N GLY A 18 -1.32 -3.97 19.23
CA GLY A 18 -0.38 -3.10 18.52
C GLY A 18 -0.69 -1.60 18.61
N LEU A 19 -1.75 -1.19 19.29
CA LEU A 19 -2.14 0.21 19.47
C LEU A 19 -1.00 1.10 20.04
N PRO A 20 -0.15 0.64 20.96
CA PRO A 20 0.98 1.46 21.46
C PRO A 20 1.92 1.94 20.34
N ARG A 21 2.06 1.19 19.25
CA ARG A 21 2.90 1.59 18.10
C ARG A 21 2.31 2.77 17.31
N LEU A 22 1.02 3.06 17.48
CA LEU A 22 0.34 4.19 16.84
C LEU A 22 0.40 5.46 17.69
N VAL A 23 0.81 5.37 18.96
CA VAL A 23 0.89 6.54 19.87
C VAL A 23 1.70 7.70 19.29
N PRO A 24 2.85 7.49 18.59
CA PRO A 24 3.59 8.59 17.98
C PRO A 24 2.75 9.39 16.98
N PHE A 25 1.87 8.73 16.22
CA PHE A 25 0.99 9.36 15.23
C PHE A 25 -0.23 10.03 15.85
N LEU A 26 -0.64 9.63 17.06
CA LEU A 26 -1.73 10.24 17.82
C LEU A 26 -1.29 11.42 18.69
N LYS A 27 -0.03 11.39 19.14
CA LYS A 27 0.52 12.41 20.06
C LYS A 27 0.36 13.86 19.58
N PRO A 28 0.53 14.18 18.28
CA PRO A 28 0.28 15.55 17.78
C PRO A 28 -1.18 16.01 17.96
N TYR A 29 -2.12 15.08 17.95
CA TYR A 29 -3.57 15.33 17.99
C TYR A 29 -4.20 15.09 19.36
N LYS A 30 -3.39 14.93 20.43
CA LYS A 30 -3.86 14.62 21.79
C LYS A 30 -4.97 15.56 22.28
N GLY A 31 -4.92 16.85 21.91
CA GLY A 31 -5.95 17.83 22.29
C GLY A 31 -7.32 17.50 21.70
N ILE A 32 -7.36 17.13 20.41
CA ILE A 32 -8.60 16.74 19.72
C ILE A 32 -9.12 15.42 20.32
N VAL A 33 -8.23 14.43 20.54
CA VAL A 33 -8.59 13.12 21.11
C VAL A 33 -9.18 13.28 22.51
N ILE A 34 -8.59 14.10 23.37
CA ILE A 34 -9.09 14.35 24.73
C ILE A 34 -10.44 15.08 24.68
N CYS A 35 -10.55 16.13 23.85
CA CYS A 35 -11.81 16.87 23.68
C CYS A 35 -12.94 15.96 23.20
N MET A 36 -12.68 15.12 22.18
CA MET A 36 -13.63 14.12 21.68
C MET A 36 -14.05 13.16 22.79
N ALA A 37 -13.08 12.60 23.54
CA ALA A 37 -13.40 11.66 24.63
C ALA A 37 -14.29 12.32 25.71
N VAL A 38 -14.04 13.59 26.05
CA VAL A 38 -14.86 14.32 27.02
C VAL A 38 -16.28 14.56 26.48
N LEU A 39 -16.42 14.98 25.22
CA LEU A 39 -17.74 15.20 24.62
C LEU A 39 -18.54 13.91 24.50
N VAL A 40 -17.88 12.79 24.12
CA VAL A 40 -18.49 11.48 24.06
C VAL A 40 -18.96 11.00 25.45
N LEU A 41 -18.18 11.24 26.50
CA LEU A 41 -18.60 10.98 27.90
C LEU A 41 -19.80 11.84 28.29
N LEU A 42 -19.82 13.13 27.96
CA LEU A 42 -20.96 14.00 28.21
C LEU A 42 -22.22 13.55 27.47
N ASN A 43 -22.08 13.14 26.21
CA ASN A 43 -23.18 12.53 25.45
C ASN A 43 -23.70 11.26 26.14
N GLY A 44 -22.83 10.39 26.60
CA GLY A 44 -23.20 9.19 27.36
C GLY A 44 -23.96 9.53 28.65
N VAL A 45 -23.56 10.57 29.39
CA VAL A 45 -24.28 11.04 30.58
C VAL A 45 -25.68 11.56 30.22
N ILE A 46 -25.81 12.33 29.13
CA ILE A 46 -27.11 12.80 28.65
C ILE A 46 -28.02 11.62 28.31
N ASP A 47 -27.51 10.63 27.56
CA ASP A 47 -28.26 9.42 27.19
C ASP A 47 -28.77 8.65 28.43
N ILE A 48 -27.95 8.58 29.50
CA ILE A 48 -28.34 7.99 30.77
C ILE A 48 -29.43 8.82 31.45
N CYS A 49 -29.38 10.14 31.34
CA CYS A 49 -30.36 11.05 31.98
C CYS A 49 -31.71 11.08 31.26
N LEU A 50 -31.77 10.83 29.95
CA LEU A 50 -33.05 10.92 29.20
C LEU A 50 -34.17 10.04 29.77
N PRO A 51 -33.97 8.77 30.16
CA PRO A 51 -35.02 7.99 30.83
C PRO A 51 -35.40 8.53 32.20
N LEU A 52 -34.49 9.23 32.91
CA LEU A 52 -34.81 9.88 34.19
C LEU A 52 -35.74 11.10 34.01
N PHE A 53 -35.55 11.86 32.93
CA PHE A 53 -36.52 12.92 32.55
C PHE A 53 -37.88 12.32 32.28
N GLN A 54 -37.97 11.19 31.58
CA GLN A 54 -39.21 10.47 31.34
C GLN A 54 -39.86 10.02 32.67
N GLN A 55 -39.05 9.48 33.60
CA GLN A 55 -39.51 9.14 34.95
C GLN A 55 -40.12 10.33 35.67
N TYR A 56 -39.41 11.46 35.66
CA TYR A 56 -39.88 12.68 36.29
C TYR A 56 -41.21 13.14 35.69
N ALA A 57 -41.35 13.13 34.38
CA ALA A 57 -42.59 13.50 33.69
C ALA A 57 -43.78 12.61 34.08
N ILE A 58 -43.58 11.29 34.09
CA ILE A 58 -44.61 10.32 34.45
C ILE A 58 -45.04 10.52 35.92
N ASN A 59 -44.07 10.64 36.83
CA ASN A 59 -44.36 10.71 38.27
C ASN A 59 -44.98 12.07 38.71
N ASN A 60 -44.57 13.19 38.11
CA ASN A 60 -44.96 14.52 38.57
C ASN A 60 -46.10 15.15 37.77
N PHE A 61 -46.20 14.86 36.48
CA PHE A 61 -47.27 15.43 35.67
C PHE A 61 -48.40 14.45 35.41
N ILE A 62 -48.10 13.23 34.93
CA ILE A 62 -49.11 12.26 34.56
C ILE A 62 -49.78 11.65 35.81
N ALA A 63 -49.00 11.16 36.76
CA ALA A 63 -49.50 10.50 37.95
C ALA A 63 -50.25 11.47 38.90
N LYS A 64 -49.85 12.75 38.94
CA LYS A 64 -50.49 13.77 39.76
C LYS A 64 -51.59 14.55 39.02
N GLY A 65 -51.74 14.35 37.71
CA GLY A 65 -52.73 15.09 36.89
C GLY A 65 -52.54 16.62 36.87
N THR A 66 -51.27 17.10 37.01
CA THR A 66 -51.00 18.55 37.11
C THR A 66 -50.15 19.01 35.92
N LEU A 67 -50.48 20.24 35.44
CA LEU A 67 -49.71 20.89 34.37
C LEU A 67 -48.79 22.01 34.91
N GLN A 68 -48.75 22.20 36.24
CA GLN A 68 -47.88 23.22 36.84
C GLN A 68 -46.40 22.86 36.64
N GLY A 69 -45.65 23.79 36.04
CA GLY A 69 -44.23 23.61 35.75
C GLY A 69 -43.91 22.79 34.48
N LEU A 70 -44.92 22.27 33.77
CA LEU A 70 -44.73 21.49 32.55
C LEU A 70 -43.96 22.28 31.47
N GLY A 71 -44.27 23.55 31.27
CA GLY A 71 -43.58 24.39 30.28
C GLY A 71 -42.09 24.56 30.56
N GLY A 72 -41.70 24.77 31.84
CA GLY A 72 -40.28 24.82 32.23
C GLY A 72 -39.56 23.48 32.03
N PHE A 73 -40.26 22.37 32.36
CA PHE A 73 -39.71 21.01 32.14
C PHE A 73 -39.50 20.74 30.65
N ILE A 74 -40.45 21.05 29.78
CA ILE A 74 -40.32 20.89 28.33
C ILE A 74 -39.16 21.74 27.81
N GLY A 75 -39.06 23.01 28.26
CA GLY A 75 -37.94 23.87 27.87
C GLY A 75 -36.59 23.32 28.25
N LEU A 76 -36.44 22.78 29.47
CA LEU A 76 -35.21 22.12 29.92
C LEU A 76 -34.90 20.85 29.10
N TYR A 77 -35.92 20.02 28.85
CA TYR A 77 -35.75 18.78 28.09
C TYR A 77 -35.30 19.07 26.65
N VAL A 78 -35.93 20.04 25.98
CA VAL A 78 -35.54 20.49 24.63
C VAL A 78 -34.13 21.08 24.64
N CYS A 79 -33.75 21.82 25.65
CA CYS A 79 -32.41 22.38 25.79
C CYS A 79 -31.35 21.26 25.91
N VAL A 80 -31.64 20.23 26.71
CA VAL A 80 -30.72 19.07 26.85
C VAL A 80 -30.55 18.31 25.53
N ILE A 81 -31.65 18.08 24.79
CA ILE A 81 -31.57 17.43 23.46
C ILE A 81 -30.82 18.33 22.48
N ALA A 82 -31.06 19.63 22.46
CA ALA A 82 -30.32 20.54 21.59
C ALA A 82 -28.81 20.53 21.90
N LEU A 83 -28.46 20.52 23.19
CA LEU A 83 -27.06 20.41 23.63
C LEU A 83 -26.44 19.09 23.20
N GLN A 84 -27.16 17.98 23.31
CA GLN A 84 -26.73 16.66 22.86
C GLN A 84 -26.45 16.66 21.35
N ILE A 85 -27.33 17.25 20.54
CA ILE A 85 -27.11 17.35 19.08
C ILE A 85 -25.81 18.12 18.79
N VAL A 86 -25.59 19.25 19.48
CA VAL A 86 -24.36 20.03 19.30
C VAL A 86 -23.13 19.23 19.68
N PHE A 87 -23.14 18.50 20.80
CA PHE A 87 -22.03 17.68 21.22
C PHE A 87 -21.78 16.54 20.23
N SER A 88 -22.84 15.87 19.74
CA SER A 88 -22.72 14.79 18.73
C SER A 88 -22.21 15.30 17.39
N MET A 89 -22.53 16.53 16.99
CA MET A 89 -21.95 17.13 15.79
C MET A 89 -20.45 17.41 15.94
N ILE A 90 -20.06 17.92 17.11
CA ILE A 90 -18.65 18.26 17.37
C ILE A 90 -17.80 17.00 17.50
N ASP A 91 -18.24 15.97 18.25
CA ASP A 91 -17.48 14.74 18.43
C ASP A 91 -17.35 13.96 17.13
N ALA A 92 -18.42 13.87 16.31
CA ALA A 92 -18.36 13.25 14.98
C ALA A 92 -17.40 13.99 14.04
N TYR A 93 -17.41 15.33 14.06
CA TYR A 93 -16.47 16.15 13.30
C TYR A 93 -15.03 15.90 13.74
N GLN A 94 -14.78 15.83 15.05
CA GLN A 94 -13.45 15.53 15.60
C GLN A 94 -12.98 14.11 15.28
N ALA A 95 -13.88 13.12 15.32
CA ALA A 95 -13.57 11.76 14.90
C ALA A 95 -13.13 11.72 13.42
N CYS A 96 -13.87 12.41 12.54
CA CYS A 96 -13.51 12.54 11.13
C CYS A 96 -12.13 13.23 10.94
N GLN A 97 -11.87 14.29 11.70
CA GLN A 97 -10.56 14.97 11.68
C GLN A 97 -9.42 14.03 12.10
N ILE A 98 -9.59 13.25 13.18
CA ILE A 98 -8.59 12.29 13.65
C ILE A 98 -8.36 11.23 12.57
N GLU A 99 -9.41 10.66 11.97
CA GLU A 99 -9.30 9.68 10.90
C GLU A 99 -8.45 10.22 9.73
N MET A 100 -8.77 11.44 9.27
CA MET A 100 -8.07 12.05 8.13
C MET A 100 -6.62 12.42 8.45
N TYR A 101 -6.35 13.00 9.61
CA TYR A 101 -5.00 13.40 10.00
C TYR A 101 -4.09 12.19 10.25
N VAL A 102 -4.57 11.20 11.02
CA VAL A 102 -3.82 9.97 11.26
C VAL A 102 -3.63 9.21 9.96
N GLY A 103 -4.67 9.08 9.14
CA GLY A 103 -4.59 8.43 7.83
C GLY A 103 -3.57 9.10 6.90
N ARG A 104 -3.54 10.44 6.86
CA ARG A 104 -2.55 11.22 6.12
C ARG A 104 -1.13 10.92 6.61
N ASP A 105 -0.93 10.99 7.92
CA ASP A 105 0.41 10.84 8.51
C ASP A 105 0.96 9.42 8.36
N LEU A 106 0.10 8.39 8.48
CA LEU A 106 0.45 7.00 8.22
C LEU A 106 0.82 6.78 6.74
N LYS A 107 0.03 7.32 5.80
CA LYS A 107 0.33 7.23 4.36
C LYS A 107 1.65 7.93 4.03
N ARG A 108 1.85 9.14 4.55
CA ARG A 108 3.08 9.91 4.34
C ARG A 108 4.29 9.17 4.89
N ALA A 109 4.20 8.60 6.10
CA ALA A 109 5.28 7.82 6.69
C ALA A 109 5.59 6.59 5.85
N SER A 110 4.57 5.85 5.39
CA SER A 110 4.75 4.69 4.52
C SER A 110 5.39 5.06 3.18
N PHE A 111 4.88 6.11 2.53
CA PHE A 111 5.39 6.56 1.23
C PHE A 111 6.83 7.06 1.33
N ASN A 112 7.14 7.89 2.33
CA ASN A 112 8.50 8.36 2.54
C ASN A 112 9.47 7.21 2.81
N HIS A 113 9.04 6.22 3.60
CA HIS A 113 9.88 5.05 3.87
C HIS A 113 10.11 4.22 2.60
N LEU A 114 9.08 4.01 1.76
CA LEU A 114 9.25 3.33 0.47
C LEU A 114 10.29 4.00 -0.42
N GLN A 115 10.41 5.34 -0.40
CA GLN A 115 11.42 6.07 -1.18
C GLN A 115 12.86 5.81 -0.70
N THR A 116 13.04 5.25 0.49
CA THR A 116 14.37 4.90 1.03
C THR A 116 14.74 3.43 0.84
N LEU A 117 13.80 2.60 0.34
CA LEU A 117 14.04 1.18 0.11
C LEU A 117 14.75 0.92 -1.21
N SER A 118 15.58 -0.13 -1.23
CA SER A 118 16.31 -0.59 -2.41
C SER A 118 15.40 -1.23 -3.47
N PHE A 119 15.92 -1.37 -4.67
CA PHE A 119 15.26 -2.08 -5.78
C PHE A 119 14.85 -3.52 -5.43
N SER A 120 15.62 -4.18 -4.57
CA SER A 120 15.32 -5.54 -4.07
C SER A 120 13.92 -5.65 -3.49
N TYR A 121 13.50 -4.67 -2.67
CA TYR A 121 12.17 -4.66 -2.08
C TYR A 121 11.05 -4.61 -3.13
N PHE A 122 11.21 -3.78 -4.16
CA PHE A 122 10.22 -3.62 -5.23
C PHE A 122 10.16 -4.83 -6.15
N ASN A 123 11.28 -5.50 -6.38
CA ASN A 123 11.34 -6.74 -7.17
C ASN A 123 10.68 -7.93 -6.46
N GLN A 124 10.78 -7.98 -5.12
CA GLN A 124 10.21 -9.06 -4.31
C GLN A 124 8.73 -8.86 -3.99
N ASN A 125 8.21 -7.65 -4.10
CA ASN A 125 6.84 -7.31 -3.72
C ASN A 125 6.04 -6.77 -4.90
N SER A 126 4.88 -7.34 -5.17
CA SER A 126 4.00 -6.83 -6.23
C SER A 126 3.48 -5.43 -5.92
N VAL A 127 3.22 -4.63 -6.96
CA VAL A 127 2.65 -3.28 -6.83
C VAL A 127 1.34 -3.31 -6.03
N GLY A 128 0.46 -4.30 -6.27
CA GLY A 128 -0.79 -4.45 -5.53
C GLY A 128 -0.58 -4.72 -4.04
N TYR A 129 0.47 -5.48 -3.68
CA TYR A 129 0.84 -5.71 -2.29
C TYR A 129 1.27 -4.41 -1.60
N ILE A 130 2.14 -3.63 -2.23
CA ILE A 130 2.63 -2.34 -1.71
C ILE A 130 1.48 -1.34 -1.58
N HIS A 131 0.65 -1.21 -2.63
CA HIS A 131 -0.53 -0.34 -2.64
C HIS A 131 -1.48 -0.67 -1.48
N ALA A 132 -1.76 -1.95 -1.22
CA ALA A 132 -2.62 -2.36 -0.12
C ALA A 132 -2.07 -1.91 1.25
N ARG A 133 -0.73 -1.93 1.45
CA ARG A 133 -0.08 -1.46 2.69
C ARG A 133 -0.24 0.03 2.91
N VAL A 134 0.01 0.81 1.85
CA VAL A 134 0.00 2.27 1.93
C VAL A 134 -1.43 2.82 2.01
N MET A 135 -2.36 2.26 1.25
CA MET A 135 -3.72 2.81 1.13
C MET A 135 -4.74 2.09 2.00
N SER A 136 -4.89 0.77 1.84
CA SER A 136 -5.97 0.02 2.50
C SER A 136 -5.72 -0.18 3.99
N ASP A 137 -4.51 -0.62 4.37
CA ASP A 137 -4.18 -0.90 5.77
C ASP A 137 -4.18 0.38 6.61
N THR A 138 -3.61 1.49 6.10
CA THR A 138 -3.60 2.79 6.78
C THR A 138 -4.99 3.39 6.97
N ASN A 139 -5.87 3.28 5.96
CA ASN A 139 -7.25 3.74 6.08
C ASN A 139 -8.00 2.99 7.19
N ARG A 140 -7.85 1.66 7.25
CA ARG A 140 -8.48 0.84 8.31
C ARG A 140 -7.95 1.18 9.70
N ILE A 141 -6.64 1.44 9.82
CA ILE A 141 -6.04 1.88 11.08
C ILE A 141 -6.63 3.23 11.50
N GLY A 142 -6.67 4.22 10.60
CA GLY A 142 -7.23 5.55 10.85
C GLY A 142 -8.68 5.50 11.32
N SER A 143 -9.52 4.72 10.63
CA SER A 143 -10.93 4.58 10.95
C SER A 143 -11.15 3.94 12.33
N ILE A 144 -10.46 2.85 12.64
CA ILE A 144 -10.60 2.17 13.96
C ILE A 144 -10.08 3.05 15.10
N VAL A 145 -9.01 3.81 14.88
CA VAL A 145 -8.44 4.70 15.89
C VAL A 145 -9.41 5.85 16.21
N ALA A 146 -10.09 6.39 15.20
CA ALA A 146 -11.04 7.48 15.38
C ALA A 146 -12.41 6.98 15.90
N TRP A 147 -13.13 6.25 15.07
CA TRP A 147 -14.49 5.80 15.35
C TRP A 147 -14.54 4.71 16.40
N GLY A 148 -13.57 3.78 16.39
CA GLY A 148 -13.51 2.72 17.38
C GLY A 148 -13.22 3.23 18.78
N LEU A 149 -12.40 4.27 18.93
CA LEU A 149 -12.18 4.91 20.22
C LEU A 149 -13.45 5.60 20.72
N MET A 150 -14.11 6.37 19.84
CA MET A 150 -15.37 7.04 20.14
C MET A 150 -16.44 6.05 20.58
N ASP A 151 -16.69 5.00 19.79
CA ASP A 151 -17.66 3.96 20.09
C ASP A 151 -17.35 3.24 21.41
N THR A 152 -16.08 2.92 21.65
CA THR A 152 -15.67 2.21 22.89
C THR A 152 -15.92 3.07 24.11
N VAL A 153 -15.52 4.34 24.08
CA VAL A 153 -15.71 5.28 25.22
C VAL A 153 -17.20 5.47 25.49
N TRP A 154 -18.02 5.71 24.46
CA TRP A 154 -19.46 5.89 24.61
C TRP A 154 -20.13 4.63 25.17
N ASN A 155 -19.93 3.46 24.55
CA ASN A 155 -20.57 2.21 24.97
C ASN A 155 -20.17 1.81 26.39
N LEU A 156 -18.88 1.98 26.76
CA LEU A 156 -18.40 1.65 28.09
C LEU A 156 -18.97 2.60 29.15
N SER A 157 -18.97 3.92 28.85
CA SER A 157 -19.51 4.94 29.78
C SER A 157 -21.02 4.76 29.98
N TYR A 158 -21.77 4.50 28.91
CA TYR A 158 -23.20 4.23 28.97
C TYR A 158 -23.50 2.95 29.79
N LEU A 159 -22.81 1.85 29.49
CA LEU A 159 -22.98 0.59 30.20
C LEU A 159 -22.73 0.72 31.70
N VAL A 160 -21.59 1.31 32.06
CA VAL A 160 -21.23 1.52 33.48
C VAL A 160 -22.20 2.49 34.16
N GLY A 161 -22.52 3.60 33.49
CA GLY A 161 -23.39 4.62 34.05
C GLY A 161 -24.83 4.13 34.26
N VAL A 162 -25.41 3.40 33.30
CA VAL A 162 -26.73 2.77 33.44
C VAL A 162 -26.75 1.80 34.60
N ILE A 163 -25.74 0.94 34.74
CA ILE A 163 -25.63 0.00 35.86
C ILE A 163 -25.59 0.75 37.18
N VAL A 164 -24.74 1.78 37.31
CA VAL A 164 -24.65 2.59 38.54
C VAL A 164 -25.99 3.24 38.88
N VAL A 165 -26.65 3.89 37.91
CA VAL A 165 -27.95 4.55 38.14
C VAL A 165 -29.02 3.53 38.53
N MET A 166 -29.08 2.34 37.91
CA MET A 166 -30.01 1.29 38.29
C MET A 166 -29.81 0.84 39.75
N PHE A 167 -28.57 0.67 40.19
CA PHE A 167 -28.25 0.31 41.60
C PHE A 167 -28.62 1.41 42.57
N VAL A 168 -28.43 2.69 42.22
CA VAL A 168 -28.83 3.85 43.05
C VAL A 168 -30.35 3.92 43.19
N ILE A 169 -31.10 3.67 42.12
CA ILE A 169 -32.56 3.78 42.14
C ILE A 169 -33.18 2.61 42.92
N ASN A 170 -32.83 1.38 42.54
CA ASN A 170 -33.35 0.18 43.21
C ASN A 170 -32.41 -1.02 43.01
N TRP A 171 -31.55 -1.30 44.01
CA TRP A 171 -30.54 -2.36 43.92
C TRP A 171 -31.13 -3.76 43.72
N ARG A 172 -32.31 -4.06 44.22
CA ARG A 172 -32.96 -5.34 44.09
C ARG A 172 -33.37 -5.64 42.65
N LEU A 173 -33.98 -4.65 41.98
CA LEU A 173 -34.29 -4.76 40.54
C LEU A 173 -33.05 -4.73 39.68
N ALA A 174 -32.07 -3.92 40.00
CA ALA A 174 -30.81 -3.85 39.29
C ALA A 174 -30.12 -5.21 39.22
N LEU A 175 -30.08 -5.94 40.34
CA LEU A 175 -29.50 -7.31 40.37
C LEU A 175 -30.13 -8.26 39.34
N TRP A 176 -31.45 -8.23 39.15
CA TRP A 176 -32.12 -9.09 38.18
C TRP A 176 -31.77 -8.76 36.74
N VAL A 177 -31.64 -7.47 36.41
CA VAL A 177 -31.29 -7.02 35.05
C VAL A 177 -29.80 -7.24 34.79
N VAL A 178 -28.94 -6.87 35.74
CA VAL A 178 -27.49 -6.99 35.59
C VAL A 178 -27.06 -8.47 35.57
N ALA A 179 -27.76 -9.38 36.26
CA ALA A 179 -27.49 -10.82 36.18
C ALA A 179 -27.69 -11.40 34.78
N LEU A 180 -28.49 -10.78 33.92
CA LEU A 180 -28.62 -11.17 32.50
C LEU A 180 -27.44 -10.70 31.64
N THR A 181 -26.74 -9.67 32.04
CA THR A 181 -25.62 -9.07 31.25
C THR A 181 -24.53 -10.10 30.89
N PRO A 182 -24.01 -10.92 31.83
CA PRO A 182 -23.01 -11.94 31.51
C PRO A 182 -23.54 -12.98 30.51
N VAL A 183 -24.82 -13.37 30.65
CA VAL A 183 -25.45 -14.35 29.75
C VAL A 183 -25.52 -13.80 28.32
N ILE A 184 -25.93 -12.56 28.17
CA ILE A 184 -26.01 -11.87 26.86
C ILE A 184 -24.60 -11.72 26.28
N THR A 185 -23.62 -11.34 27.08
CA THR A 185 -22.22 -11.19 26.66
C THR A 185 -21.66 -12.52 26.13
N LEU A 186 -21.90 -13.63 26.83
CA LEU A 186 -21.47 -14.96 26.38
C LEU A 186 -22.15 -15.37 25.07
N ILE A 187 -23.45 -15.15 24.95
CA ILE A 187 -24.20 -15.41 23.70
C ILE A 187 -23.65 -14.56 22.56
N ALA A 188 -23.48 -13.25 22.79
CA ALA A 188 -22.93 -12.34 21.78
C ALA A 188 -21.52 -12.76 21.36
N ALA A 189 -20.64 -13.10 22.29
CA ALA A 189 -19.27 -13.55 22.01
C ALA A 189 -19.26 -14.86 21.21
N PHE A 190 -20.11 -15.83 21.54
CA PHE A 190 -20.24 -17.09 20.79
C PHE A 190 -20.68 -16.85 19.35
N PHE A 191 -21.76 -16.10 19.13
CA PHE A 191 -22.26 -15.82 17.79
C PHE A 191 -21.30 -14.96 16.99
N GLN A 192 -20.70 -13.95 17.60
CA GLN A 192 -19.71 -13.08 16.94
C GLN A 192 -18.49 -13.87 16.47
N SER A 193 -17.98 -14.80 17.29
CA SER A 193 -16.88 -15.69 16.91
C SER A 193 -17.25 -16.54 15.68
N LYS A 194 -18.43 -17.16 15.69
CA LYS A 194 -18.92 -17.98 14.56
C LYS A 194 -19.15 -17.16 13.29
N LEU A 195 -19.78 -15.99 13.42
CA LEU A 195 -20.03 -15.07 12.29
C LEU A 195 -18.71 -14.54 11.69
N THR A 196 -17.70 -14.26 12.51
CA THR A 196 -16.38 -13.83 12.04
C THR A 196 -15.72 -14.90 11.15
N VAL A 197 -15.77 -16.18 11.56
CA VAL A 197 -15.22 -17.29 10.77
C VAL A 197 -16.01 -17.46 9.45
N LEU A 198 -17.35 -17.44 9.52
CA LEU A 198 -18.18 -17.57 8.32
C LEU A 198 -18.01 -16.40 7.35
N ASN A 199 -17.95 -15.18 7.84
CA ASN A 199 -17.70 -14.00 7.01
C ASN A 199 -16.30 -14.04 6.37
N ARG A 200 -15.28 -14.59 7.04
CA ARG A 200 -13.96 -14.83 6.45
C ARG A 200 -14.07 -15.81 5.28
N ARG A 201 -14.80 -16.92 5.47
CA ARG A 201 -15.02 -17.91 4.40
C ARG A 201 -15.76 -17.32 3.21
N VAL A 202 -16.81 -16.51 3.45
CA VAL A 202 -17.54 -15.80 2.39
C VAL A 202 -16.58 -14.90 1.59
N ARG A 203 -15.69 -14.14 2.26
CA ARG A 203 -14.71 -13.29 1.58
C ARG A 203 -13.71 -14.10 0.76
N GLU A 204 -13.27 -15.25 1.27
CA GLU A 204 -12.34 -16.14 0.56
C GLU A 204 -12.97 -16.67 -0.74
N ILE A 205 -14.21 -17.17 -0.67
CA ILE A 205 -14.94 -17.64 -1.85
C ILE A 205 -15.19 -16.49 -2.83
N ASN A 206 -15.55 -15.30 -2.34
CA ASN A 206 -15.73 -14.12 -3.19
C ASN A 206 -14.44 -13.75 -3.93
N SER A 207 -13.29 -13.85 -3.27
CA SER A 207 -11.99 -13.65 -3.91
C SER A 207 -11.72 -14.68 -5.02
N GLN A 208 -12.10 -15.97 -4.79
CA GLN A 208 -11.99 -17.01 -5.81
C GLN A 208 -12.91 -16.71 -7.01
N ILE A 209 -14.16 -16.29 -6.76
CA ILE A 209 -15.10 -15.87 -7.83
C ILE A 209 -14.51 -14.74 -8.66
N THR A 210 -13.97 -13.72 -8.01
CA THR A 210 -13.33 -12.58 -8.71
C THR A 210 -12.12 -13.04 -9.52
N GLY A 211 -11.30 -13.94 -8.96
CA GLY A 211 -10.16 -14.53 -9.67
C GLY A 211 -10.60 -15.31 -10.92
N ASN A 212 -11.55 -16.23 -10.77
CA ASN A 212 -12.07 -17.02 -11.89
C ASN A 212 -12.72 -16.14 -12.98
N PHE A 213 -13.41 -15.07 -12.56
CA PHE A 213 -14.01 -14.10 -13.49
C PHE A 213 -12.94 -13.34 -14.28
N ASN A 214 -11.92 -12.82 -13.60
CA ASN A 214 -10.81 -12.13 -14.26
C ASN A 214 -10.05 -13.07 -15.22
N GLU A 215 -9.79 -14.31 -14.80
CA GLU A 215 -9.15 -15.31 -15.64
C GLU A 215 -10.00 -15.63 -16.87
N GLY A 216 -11.33 -15.76 -16.70
CA GLY A 216 -12.27 -15.99 -17.80
C GLY A 216 -12.28 -14.85 -18.82
N ILE A 217 -12.19 -13.59 -18.38
CA ILE A 217 -12.14 -12.43 -19.29
C ILE A 217 -10.78 -12.33 -19.98
N THR A 218 -9.70 -12.37 -19.20
CA THR A 218 -8.33 -12.22 -19.73
C THR A 218 -7.98 -13.37 -20.66
N GLY A 219 -8.42 -14.59 -20.31
CA GLY A 219 -8.24 -15.82 -21.10
C GLY A 219 -9.32 -16.09 -22.14
N ALA A 220 -10.23 -15.15 -22.42
CA ALA A 220 -11.40 -15.40 -23.30
C ALA A 220 -11.02 -15.92 -24.70
N LYS A 221 -9.94 -15.39 -25.29
CA LYS A 221 -9.42 -15.86 -26.58
C LYS A 221 -8.95 -17.31 -26.49
N THR A 222 -8.22 -17.66 -25.44
CA THR A 222 -7.72 -19.02 -25.19
C THR A 222 -8.88 -19.99 -24.91
N THR A 223 -9.85 -19.58 -24.08
CA THR A 223 -11.06 -20.36 -23.78
C THR A 223 -11.80 -20.74 -25.05
N LYS A 224 -12.03 -19.76 -25.94
CA LYS A 224 -12.71 -19.98 -27.21
C LYS A 224 -11.90 -20.84 -28.17
N THR A 225 -10.58 -20.65 -28.20
CA THR A 225 -9.71 -21.42 -29.10
C THR A 225 -9.59 -22.89 -28.69
N LEU A 226 -9.61 -23.15 -27.38
CA LEU A 226 -9.52 -24.51 -26.82
C LEU A 226 -10.90 -25.16 -26.62
N VAL A 227 -12.01 -24.43 -26.84
CA VAL A 227 -13.41 -24.90 -26.68
C VAL A 227 -13.62 -25.50 -25.28
N VAL A 228 -13.25 -24.72 -24.24
CA VAL A 228 -13.34 -25.18 -22.84
C VAL A 228 -14.39 -24.40 -22.02
N GLU A 229 -15.35 -23.73 -22.68
CA GLU A 229 -16.39 -22.90 -22.06
C GLU A 229 -17.22 -23.71 -21.05
N GLU A 230 -17.60 -24.93 -21.41
CA GLU A 230 -18.41 -25.81 -20.52
C GLU A 230 -17.68 -26.13 -19.22
N LYS A 231 -16.37 -26.41 -19.29
CA LYS A 231 -15.55 -26.65 -18.10
C LYS A 231 -15.45 -25.42 -17.22
N MET A 232 -15.24 -24.25 -17.84
CA MET A 232 -15.16 -22.99 -17.09
C MET A 232 -16.50 -22.62 -16.44
N GLU A 233 -17.62 -22.84 -17.13
CA GLU A 233 -18.96 -22.64 -16.57
C GLU A 233 -19.19 -23.55 -15.37
N GLN A 234 -18.84 -24.85 -15.47
CA GLN A 234 -18.99 -25.81 -14.37
C GLN A 234 -18.14 -25.41 -13.15
N ASP A 235 -16.89 -25.00 -13.33
CA ASP A 235 -15.98 -24.60 -12.24
C ASP A 235 -16.44 -23.30 -11.57
N PHE A 236 -16.89 -22.31 -12.37
CA PHE A 236 -17.49 -21.08 -11.87
C PHE A 236 -18.81 -21.36 -11.16
N GLY A 237 -19.66 -22.23 -11.72
CA GLY A 237 -20.92 -22.65 -11.14
C GLY A 237 -20.75 -23.34 -9.78
N ARG A 238 -19.72 -24.19 -9.62
CA ARG A 238 -19.40 -24.80 -8.31
C ARG A 238 -19.00 -23.74 -7.28
N THR A 239 -18.15 -22.80 -7.66
CA THR A 239 -17.67 -21.74 -6.74
C THR A 239 -18.81 -20.82 -6.31
N THR A 240 -19.72 -20.45 -7.23
CA THR A 240 -20.89 -19.63 -6.93
C THR A 240 -21.91 -20.38 -6.08
N GLU A 241 -22.08 -21.70 -6.28
CA GLU A 241 -22.94 -22.53 -5.44
C GLU A 241 -22.39 -22.66 -4.01
N ASP A 242 -21.07 -22.78 -3.85
CA ASP A 242 -20.43 -22.77 -2.52
C ASP A 242 -20.59 -21.41 -1.83
N MET A 243 -20.52 -20.32 -2.60
CA MET A 243 -20.84 -18.97 -2.11
C MET A 243 -22.27 -18.90 -1.61
N ARG A 244 -23.24 -19.38 -2.40
CA ARG A 244 -24.65 -19.40 -2.04
C ARG A 244 -24.88 -20.17 -0.72
N LYS A 245 -24.35 -21.41 -0.61
CA LYS A 245 -24.49 -22.25 0.59
C LYS A 245 -23.89 -21.57 1.82
N THR A 246 -22.67 -21.02 1.69
CA THR A 246 -21.96 -20.36 2.80
C THR A 246 -22.67 -19.08 3.22
N SER A 247 -23.16 -18.29 2.28
CA SER A 247 -23.90 -17.05 2.54
C SER A 247 -25.24 -17.33 3.23
N ILE A 248 -26.00 -18.35 2.78
CA ILE A 248 -27.23 -18.76 3.44
C ILE A 248 -26.97 -19.24 4.88
N ARG A 249 -25.88 -20.02 5.07
CA ARG A 249 -25.47 -20.43 6.41
C ARG A 249 -25.15 -19.25 7.31
N THR A 250 -24.39 -18.28 6.80
CA THR A 250 -24.06 -17.04 7.51
C THR A 250 -25.32 -16.24 7.85
N ALA A 251 -26.24 -16.11 6.91
CA ALA A 251 -27.53 -15.42 7.12
C ALA A 251 -28.38 -16.11 8.19
N ARG A 252 -28.41 -17.43 8.22
CA ARG A 252 -29.12 -18.20 9.28
C ARG A 252 -28.52 -17.93 10.65
N TYR A 253 -27.18 -17.98 10.81
CA TYR A 253 -26.54 -17.66 12.08
C TYR A 253 -26.84 -16.23 12.52
N ARG A 254 -26.79 -15.26 11.58
CA ARG A 254 -27.12 -13.85 11.87
C ARG A 254 -28.58 -13.70 12.29
N ALA A 255 -29.53 -14.30 11.57
CA ALA A 255 -30.93 -14.23 11.90
C ALA A 255 -31.22 -14.87 13.28
N THR A 256 -30.66 -16.05 13.57
CA THR A 256 -30.78 -16.70 14.87
C THR A 256 -30.20 -15.80 15.99
N PHE A 257 -29.04 -15.19 15.78
CA PHE A 257 -28.45 -14.29 16.75
C PHE A 257 -29.33 -13.08 17.05
N ILE A 258 -29.86 -12.42 16.02
CA ILE A 258 -30.76 -11.27 16.17
C ILE A 258 -32.00 -11.70 16.95
N SER A 259 -32.61 -12.86 16.60
CA SER A 259 -33.81 -13.36 17.28
C SER A 259 -33.55 -13.67 18.77
N ILE A 260 -32.39 -14.26 19.10
CA ILE A 260 -32.01 -14.54 20.49
C ILE A 260 -31.81 -13.26 21.27
N VAL A 261 -31.16 -12.27 20.68
CA VAL A 261 -30.96 -10.94 21.32
C VAL A 261 -32.30 -10.27 21.59
N MET A 262 -33.18 -10.22 20.59
CA MET A 262 -34.54 -9.66 20.76
C MET A 262 -35.35 -10.41 21.83
N PHE A 263 -35.29 -11.73 21.84
CA PHE A 263 -35.92 -12.53 22.89
C PHE A 263 -35.38 -12.21 24.27
N THR A 264 -34.06 -12.11 24.41
CA THR A 264 -33.40 -11.83 25.70
C THR A 264 -33.72 -10.42 26.20
N ALA A 265 -33.77 -9.43 25.29
CA ALA A 265 -34.22 -8.07 25.60
C ALA A 265 -35.68 -8.03 26.09
N SER A 266 -36.58 -8.73 25.36
CA SER A 266 -37.98 -8.83 25.74
C SER A 266 -38.15 -9.60 27.06
N PHE A 267 -37.35 -10.64 27.30
CA PHE A 267 -37.32 -11.37 28.56
C PHE A 267 -36.86 -10.51 29.74
N ALA A 268 -35.79 -9.70 29.55
CA ALA A 268 -35.34 -8.76 30.55
C ALA A 268 -36.43 -7.73 30.89
N MET A 269 -37.13 -7.21 29.88
CA MET A 269 -38.27 -6.31 30.05
C MET A 269 -39.45 -7.00 30.81
N ALA A 270 -39.81 -8.22 30.45
CA ALA A 270 -40.85 -8.97 31.14
C ALA A 270 -40.49 -9.25 32.61
N LEU A 271 -39.23 -9.55 32.90
CA LEU A 271 -38.71 -9.76 34.26
C LEU A 271 -38.78 -8.46 35.08
N VAL A 272 -38.45 -7.33 34.50
CA VAL A 272 -38.60 -5.99 35.13
C VAL A 272 -40.05 -5.71 35.42
N LEU A 273 -40.99 -5.96 34.47
CA LEU A 273 -42.41 -5.78 34.67
C LEU A 273 -42.96 -6.69 35.76
N TRP A 274 -42.60 -7.96 35.78
CA TRP A 274 -43.05 -8.92 36.78
C TRP A 274 -42.54 -8.54 38.18
N ARG A 275 -41.22 -8.43 38.35
CA ARG A 275 -40.62 -8.15 39.67
C ARG A 275 -40.84 -6.71 40.11
N GLY A 276 -40.73 -5.75 39.20
CA GLY A 276 -41.01 -4.34 39.50
C GLY A 276 -42.48 -4.12 39.81
N GLY A 277 -43.39 -4.76 39.07
CA GLY A 277 -44.83 -4.71 39.33
C GLY A 277 -45.19 -5.33 40.71
N THR A 278 -44.63 -6.50 41.06
CA THR A 278 -44.84 -7.10 42.39
C THR A 278 -44.31 -6.24 43.52
N LEU A 279 -43.15 -5.61 43.36
CA LEU A 279 -42.57 -4.65 44.32
C LEU A 279 -43.42 -3.39 44.45
N ALA A 280 -43.98 -2.90 43.35
CA ALA A 280 -44.87 -1.75 43.36
C ALA A 280 -46.19 -2.01 44.12
N MET A 281 -46.70 -3.27 44.11
CA MET A 281 -47.94 -3.64 44.78
C MET A 281 -47.76 -4.06 46.25
N THR A 282 -46.56 -4.54 46.64
CA THR A 282 -46.33 -5.14 47.96
C THR A 282 -45.51 -4.26 48.91
N SER A 283 -44.86 -3.19 48.46
CA SER A 283 -44.10 -2.28 49.31
C SER A 283 -44.91 -1.12 49.82
N GLU A 284 -44.79 -0.76 51.11
CA GLU A 284 -45.30 0.47 51.70
C GLU A 284 -44.71 1.73 51.06
N THR A 285 -43.56 1.62 50.43
CA THR A 285 -42.95 2.62 49.51
C THR A 285 -43.46 2.29 48.10
N LEU A 286 -44.56 2.92 47.68
CA LEU A 286 -45.07 2.90 46.33
C LEU A 286 -43.94 3.10 45.30
N MET A 287 -43.50 2.03 44.67
CA MET A 287 -42.64 2.12 43.53
C MET A 287 -43.39 2.85 42.43
N GLN A 288 -42.93 4.06 42.10
CA GLN A 288 -43.63 4.92 41.14
C GLN A 288 -43.56 4.29 39.75
N ILE A 289 -44.64 4.41 38.97
CA ILE A 289 -44.76 3.87 37.60
C ILE A 289 -43.60 4.36 36.73
N GLY A 290 -43.16 5.60 36.93
CA GLY A 290 -42.00 6.18 36.22
C GLY A 290 -40.69 5.42 36.48
N THR A 291 -40.49 4.92 37.70
CA THR A 291 -39.29 4.09 38.01
C THR A 291 -39.30 2.80 37.23
N LEU A 292 -40.46 2.13 37.11
CA LEU A 292 -40.60 0.96 36.29
C LEU A 292 -40.24 1.24 34.82
N SER A 293 -40.72 2.35 34.27
CA SER A 293 -40.41 2.79 32.91
C SER A 293 -38.92 2.99 32.69
N VAL A 294 -38.19 3.59 33.64
CA VAL A 294 -36.72 3.75 33.56
C VAL A 294 -36.01 2.38 33.48
N PHE A 295 -36.40 1.45 34.37
CA PHE A 295 -35.76 0.12 34.34
C PHE A 295 -36.06 -0.65 33.04
N MET A 296 -37.26 -0.46 32.46
CA MET A 296 -37.57 -1.03 31.16
C MET A 296 -36.69 -0.48 30.04
N ASN A 297 -36.55 0.88 30.00
CA ASN A 297 -35.69 1.52 29.01
C ASN A 297 -34.24 1.10 29.17
N TYR A 298 -33.71 1.05 30.39
CA TYR A 298 -32.33 0.63 30.62
C TYR A 298 -32.11 -0.86 30.30
N ALA A 299 -33.08 -1.75 30.62
CA ALA A 299 -32.97 -3.16 30.28
C ALA A 299 -32.90 -3.39 28.76
N LEU A 300 -33.66 -2.61 27.98
CA LEU A 300 -33.56 -2.61 26.52
C LEU A 300 -32.26 -1.95 26.02
N GLY A 301 -31.90 -0.80 26.60
CA GLY A 301 -30.74 -0.01 26.21
C GLY A 301 -29.38 -0.65 26.47
N LEU A 302 -29.30 -1.65 27.38
CA LEU A 302 -28.05 -2.40 27.64
C LEU A 302 -27.65 -3.34 26.50
N MET A 303 -28.59 -3.72 25.61
CA MET A 303 -28.34 -4.73 24.59
C MET A 303 -27.35 -4.28 23.54
N GLU A 304 -27.48 -3.08 23.02
CA GLU A 304 -26.66 -2.53 21.95
C GLU A 304 -25.20 -2.29 22.38
N PRO A 305 -24.91 -1.64 23.52
CA PRO A 305 -23.54 -1.46 24.01
C PRO A 305 -22.79 -2.79 24.18
N ILE A 306 -23.45 -3.82 24.74
CA ILE A 306 -22.84 -5.14 24.93
C ILE A 306 -22.45 -5.75 23.59
N GLN A 307 -23.34 -5.73 22.60
CA GLN A 307 -23.05 -6.27 21.27
C GLN A 307 -21.92 -5.50 20.57
N THR A 308 -21.94 -4.17 20.69
CA THR A 308 -20.93 -3.31 20.05
C THR A 308 -19.55 -3.53 20.67
N LEU A 309 -19.44 -3.61 22.01
CA LEU A 309 -18.16 -3.92 22.67
C LEU A 309 -17.61 -5.29 22.27
N VAL A 310 -18.45 -6.32 22.17
CA VAL A 310 -18.04 -7.65 21.70
C VAL A 310 -17.59 -7.61 20.22
N ARG A 311 -18.29 -6.87 19.37
CA ARG A 311 -17.90 -6.66 17.96
C ARG A 311 -16.56 -5.94 17.87
N MET A 312 -16.36 -4.90 18.69
CA MET A 312 -15.13 -4.09 18.73
C MET A 312 -13.89 -4.91 19.03
N ILE A 313 -13.97 -5.86 19.97
CA ILE A 313 -12.87 -6.80 20.23
C ILE A 313 -12.47 -7.56 18.95
N SER A 314 -13.46 -8.04 18.18
CA SER A 314 -13.19 -8.72 16.91
C SER A 314 -12.57 -7.81 15.85
N GLU A 315 -12.97 -6.54 15.81
CA GLU A 315 -12.41 -5.54 14.91
C GLU A 315 -10.97 -5.19 15.29
N LEU A 316 -10.67 -5.04 16.58
CA LEU A 316 -9.31 -4.84 17.07
C LEU A 316 -8.36 -5.98 16.70
N ILE A 317 -8.82 -7.24 16.79
CA ILE A 317 -8.05 -8.41 16.34
C ILE A 317 -7.74 -8.33 14.83
N ASN A 318 -8.69 -7.86 14.02
CA ASN A 318 -8.48 -7.72 12.58
C ASN A 318 -7.51 -6.56 12.27
N VAL A 319 -7.65 -5.43 12.97
CA VAL A 319 -6.77 -4.26 12.77
C VAL A 319 -5.36 -4.51 13.28
N GLN A 320 -5.17 -5.35 14.30
CA GLN A 320 -3.84 -5.78 14.74
C GLN A 320 -2.98 -6.25 13.57
N VAL A 321 -3.55 -7.02 12.64
CA VAL A 321 -2.83 -7.50 11.45
C VAL A 321 -2.42 -6.32 10.54
N ASN A 322 -3.28 -5.32 10.39
CA ASN A 322 -2.96 -4.14 9.58
C ASN A 322 -1.85 -3.29 10.24
N ILE A 323 -1.91 -3.13 11.57
CA ILE A 323 -0.87 -2.44 12.35
C ILE A 323 0.47 -3.18 12.25
N GLU A 324 0.44 -4.50 12.35
CA GLU A 324 1.63 -5.34 12.21
C GLU A 324 2.27 -5.17 10.82
N ARG A 325 1.46 -5.24 9.78
CA ARG A 325 1.91 -5.05 8.39
C ARG A 325 2.49 -3.65 8.17
N PHE A 326 1.81 -2.60 8.65
CA PHE A 326 2.28 -1.23 8.59
C PHE A 326 3.61 -1.06 9.33
N THR A 327 3.71 -1.58 10.55
CA THR A 327 4.94 -1.47 11.35
C THR A 327 6.09 -2.30 10.77
N ASN A 328 5.79 -3.45 10.16
CA ASN A 328 6.80 -4.24 9.47
C ASN A 328 7.32 -3.51 8.23
N LEU A 329 6.44 -2.86 7.45
CA LEU A 329 6.88 -2.01 6.35
C LEU A 329 7.87 -0.95 6.84
N LEU A 330 7.54 -0.19 7.89
CA LEU A 330 8.42 0.84 8.44
C LEU A 330 9.70 0.28 9.10
N ALA A 331 9.72 -0.98 9.48
CA ALA A 331 10.89 -1.65 10.06
C ALA A 331 11.76 -2.34 8.99
N THR A 332 11.28 -2.45 7.76
CA THR A 332 12.04 -3.04 6.65
C THR A 332 13.25 -2.15 6.36
N ARG A 333 14.44 -2.75 6.39
CA ARG A 333 15.67 -2.05 6.03
C ARG A 333 15.96 -2.22 4.55
N SER A 334 16.58 -1.22 3.97
CA SER A 334 17.11 -1.31 2.63
C SER A 334 18.33 -2.22 2.59
N ASP A 335 18.48 -3.05 1.55
CA ASP A 335 19.68 -3.86 1.35
C ASP A 335 20.88 -2.99 0.90
N VAL A 336 20.59 -1.77 0.45
CA VAL A 336 21.59 -0.77 0.02
C VAL A 336 21.33 0.48 0.81
N GLU A 337 22.22 0.78 1.77
CA GLU A 337 22.11 1.96 2.65
C GLU A 337 23.40 2.77 2.63
N ASP A 338 23.26 4.09 2.63
CA ASP A 338 24.40 4.97 2.84
C ASP A 338 24.81 4.92 4.33
N SER A 339 26.11 4.83 4.60
CA SER A 339 26.62 4.81 5.97
C SER A 339 26.28 6.13 6.70
N PRO A 340 26.21 6.15 8.04
CA PRO A 340 25.96 7.38 8.79
C PRO A 340 26.93 8.52 8.44
N GLU A 341 28.20 8.20 8.15
CA GLU A 341 29.23 9.15 7.76
C GLU A 341 28.93 9.76 6.38
N VAL A 342 28.44 8.94 5.44
CA VAL A 342 28.01 9.39 4.11
C VAL A 342 26.79 10.28 4.21
N VAL A 343 25.79 9.89 5.03
CA VAL A 343 24.58 10.70 5.27
C VAL A 343 24.93 12.03 5.94
N GLU A 344 25.87 12.06 6.88
CA GLU A 344 26.32 13.30 7.52
C GLU A 344 26.96 14.25 6.49
N LYS A 345 27.78 13.74 5.58
CA LYS A 345 28.47 14.52 4.54
C LYS A 345 27.54 14.96 3.41
N TYR A 346 26.76 14.04 2.85
CA TYR A 346 26.00 14.24 1.61
C TYR A 346 24.50 14.51 1.81
N GLY A 347 23.99 14.36 3.04
CA GLY A 347 22.56 14.42 3.35
C GLY A 347 21.83 13.11 3.06
N ASP A 348 20.52 13.10 3.34
CA ASP A 348 19.64 11.97 3.08
C ASP A 348 18.81 12.16 1.80
N THR A 349 17.94 11.19 1.49
CA THR A 349 17.08 11.18 0.30
C THR A 349 16.16 12.41 0.22
N PHE A 350 15.75 13.01 1.34
CA PHE A 350 14.83 14.14 1.39
C PHE A 350 15.52 15.48 1.65
N GLN A 351 16.77 15.46 2.13
CA GLN A 351 17.56 16.64 2.43
C GLN A 351 19.01 16.48 1.93
N PRO A 352 19.22 16.38 0.60
CA PRO A 352 20.54 16.22 0.03
C PRO A 352 21.36 17.49 0.19
N LYS A 353 22.63 17.35 0.59
CA LYS A 353 23.63 18.42 0.67
C LYS A 353 24.41 18.49 -0.64
N ARG A 354 23.78 19.04 -1.68
CA ARG A 354 24.35 19.09 -3.05
C ARG A 354 25.63 19.88 -3.15
N GLU A 355 25.85 20.81 -2.24
CA GLU A 355 27.10 21.59 -2.14
C GLU A 355 28.33 20.73 -1.85
N ASN A 356 28.15 19.52 -1.30
CA ASN A 356 29.23 18.59 -1.00
C ASN A 356 29.44 17.55 -2.12
N TRP A 357 28.71 17.65 -3.23
CA TRP A 357 28.81 16.70 -4.33
C TRP A 357 30.04 16.98 -5.17
N GLU A 358 30.89 15.99 -5.31
CA GLU A 358 32.13 16.05 -6.11
C GLU A 358 31.78 15.78 -7.60
N PRO A 359 32.57 16.30 -8.55
CA PRO A 359 32.44 15.91 -9.95
C PRO A 359 32.67 14.40 -10.13
N LEU A 360 31.86 13.77 -10.98
CA LEU A 360 32.03 12.40 -11.42
C LEU A 360 32.67 12.39 -12.80
N TYR A 361 33.73 11.59 -12.99
CA TYR A 361 34.42 11.43 -14.26
C TYR A 361 33.99 10.20 -15.04
N GLY A 362 33.72 9.09 -14.35
CA GLY A 362 33.12 7.89 -14.94
C GLY A 362 34.08 6.72 -15.09
N ASP A 363 35.21 6.68 -14.38
CA ASP A 363 36.00 5.46 -14.24
C ASP A 363 35.24 4.42 -13.40
N VAL A 364 35.09 3.20 -13.88
CA VAL A 364 34.42 2.11 -13.16
C VAL A 364 35.33 0.90 -13.07
N GLU A 365 35.53 0.37 -11.85
CA GLU A 365 36.38 -0.80 -11.63
C GLU A 365 35.72 -1.79 -10.66
N PHE A 366 35.63 -3.04 -11.09
CA PHE A 366 35.20 -4.18 -10.25
C PHE A 366 36.46 -4.88 -9.72
N GLN A 367 36.56 -4.99 -8.40
CA GLN A 367 37.69 -5.66 -7.73
C GLN A 367 37.19 -6.86 -6.94
N ASP A 368 37.47 -8.04 -7.48
CA ASP A 368 37.15 -9.34 -6.88
C ASP A 368 35.67 -9.48 -6.45
N VAL A 369 34.77 -8.99 -7.29
CA VAL A 369 33.34 -8.91 -6.99
C VAL A 369 32.69 -10.26 -7.10
N SER A 370 32.03 -10.69 -6.01
CA SER A 370 31.10 -11.81 -6.01
C SER A 370 29.72 -11.32 -5.56
N PHE A 371 28.69 -11.74 -6.27
CA PHE A 371 27.32 -11.28 -6.02
C PHE A 371 26.30 -12.40 -6.16
N LYS A 372 25.36 -12.46 -5.23
CA LYS A 372 24.11 -13.22 -5.31
C LYS A 372 22.93 -12.34 -4.89
N TYR A 373 21.77 -12.57 -5.48
CA TYR A 373 20.55 -11.88 -5.05
C TYR A 373 20.12 -12.30 -3.63
N PRO A 374 19.46 -11.42 -2.86
CA PRO A 374 19.05 -11.72 -1.48
C PRO A 374 18.12 -12.95 -1.35
N ASP A 375 17.33 -13.22 -2.39
CA ASP A 375 16.40 -14.35 -2.50
C ASP A 375 17.01 -15.60 -3.19
N GLY A 376 18.25 -15.50 -3.69
CA GLY A 376 18.99 -16.56 -4.37
C GLY A 376 20.05 -17.23 -3.50
N GLU A 377 20.26 -18.53 -3.70
CA GLU A 377 21.33 -19.28 -3.03
C GLU A 377 22.64 -19.30 -3.85
N GLU A 378 22.53 -19.18 -5.17
CA GLU A 378 23.65 -19.29 -6.10
C GLU A 378 24.28 -17.92 -6.40
N TYR A 379 25.60 -17.90 -6.57
CA TYR A 379 26.31 -16.73 -7.03
C TYR A 379 26.06 -16.50 -8.53
N ILE A 380 25.67 -15.28 -8.88
CA ILE A 380 25.52 -14.85 -10.28
C ILE A 380 26.84 -14.35 -10.84
N LEU A 381 27.67 -13.72 -10.02
CA LEU A 381 29.04 -13.32 -10.34
C LEU A 381 29.97 -13.88 -9.28
N GLU A 382 31.12 -14.44 -9.70
CA GLU A 382 32.16 -14.95 -8.81
C GLU A 382 33.54 -14.43 -9.23
N HIS A 383 34.23 -13.79 -8.28
CA HIS A 383 35.59 -13.27 -8.47
C HIS A 383 35.72 -12.38 -9.72
N PHE A 384 34.69 -11.60 -10.00
CA PHE A 384 34.58 -10.80 -11.20
C PHE A 384 35.49 -9.57 -11.11
N ASN A 385 36.34 -9.38 -12.13
CA ASN A 385 37.27 -8.26 -12.24
C ASN A 385 37.09 -7.59 -13.59
N LEU A 386 36.89 -6.26 -13.58
CA LEU A 386 36.73 -5.46 -14.79
C LEU A 386 37.19 -4.02 -14.50
N LYS A 387 37.93 -3.45 -15.42
CA LYS A 387 38.27 -2.03 -15.40
C LYS A 387 37.81 -1.37 -16.70
N VAL A 388 37.01 -0.31 -16.55
CA VAL A 388 36.46 0.50 -17.64
C VAL A 388 36.91 1.94 -17.42
N PRO A 389 37.84 2.45 -18.24
CA PRO A 389 38.25 3.84 -18.17
C PRO A 389 37.11 4.81 -18.53
N GLN A 390 37.19 6.04 -18.03
CA GLN A 390 36.20 7.08 -18.38
C GLN A 390 36.10 7.23 -19.91
N GLY A 391 34.89 7.51 -20.39
CA GLY A 391 34.59 7.74 -21.81
C GLY A 391 34.59 6.50 -22.68
N THR A 392 34.69 5.29 -22.11
CA THR A 392 34.68 4.03 -22.83
C THR A 392 33.25 3.49 -23.00
N ASN A 393 32.88 3.12 -24.22
CA ASN A 393 31.63 2.46 -24.52
C ASN A 393 31.77 0.95 -24.44
N VAL A 394 31.06 0.32 -23.51
CA VAL A 394 31.10 -1.11 -23.25
C VAL A 394 29.81 -1.79 -23.69
N ALA A 395 29.89 -2.70 -24.65
CA ALA A 395 28.78 -3.58 -25.00
C ALA A 395 28.89 -4.89 -24.21
N ILE A 396 27.81 -5.30 -23.56
CA ILE A 396 27.71 -6.53 -22.79
C ILE A 396 26.82 -7.49 -23.57
N VAL A 397 27.38 -8.60 -24.03
CA VAL A 397 26.70 -9.63 -24.81
C VAL A 397 26.77 -10.99 -24.10
N GLY A 398 25.80 -11.84 -24.34
CA GLY A 398 25.74 -13.19 -23.75
C GLY A 398 24.31 -13.71 -23.72
N GLU A 399 24.13 -14.97 -23.39
CA GLU A 399 22.81 -15.59 -23.30
C GLU A 399 21.95 -15.01 -22.17
N THR A 400 20.63 -15.26 -22.21
CA THR A 400 19.73 -14.87 -21.12
C THR A 400 20.12 -15.61 -19.84
N GLY A 401 20.22 -14.86 -18.72
CA GLY A 401 20.68 -15.43 -17.45
C GLY A 401 22.21 -15.40 -17.23
N ALA A 402 23.01 -14.96 -18.21
CA ALA A 402 24.48 -14.92 -18.09
C ALA A 402 25.01 -13.92 -17.04
N GLY A 403 24.16 -13.03 -16.46
CA GLY A 403 24.55 -12.02 -15.46
C GLY A 403 24.73 -10.61 -16.01
N LYS A 404 24.31 -10.32 -17.25
CA LYS A 404 24.46 -8.98 -17.89
C LYS A 404 23.79 -7.87 -17.10
N SER A 405 22.49 -8.00 -16.79
CA SER A 405 21.75 -7.00 -16.02
C SER A 405 22.25 -6.89 -14.59
N THR A 406 22.78 -7.96 -14.01
CA THR A 406 23.41 -7.95 -12.69
C THR A 406 24.65 -7.06 -12.66
N LEU A 407 25.47 -7.14 -13.69
CA LEU A 407 26.67 -6.30 -13.82
C LEU A 407 26.29 -4.81 -13.84
N VAL A 408 25.33 -4.46 -14.65
CA VAL A 408 24.82 -3.08 -14.79
C VAL A 408 24.17 -2.59 -13.49
N ASN A 409 23.38 -3.43 -12.83
CA ASN A 409 22.77 -3.10 -11.54
C ASN A 409 23.81 -2.79 -10.44
N LEU A 410 24.97 -3.47 -10.47
CA LEU A 410 26.07 -3.20 -9.54
C LEU A 410 26.80 -1.89 -9.88
N VAL A 411 26.97 -1.53 -11.17
CA VAL A 411 27.48 -0.20 -11.59
C VAL A 411 26.60 0.90 -11.06
N CYS A 412 25.28 0.72 -11.17
CA CYS A 412 24.29 1.70 -10.67
C CYS A 412 24.12 1.68 -9.15
N ARG A 413 24.78 0.77 -8.43
CA ARG A 413 24.58 0.56 -7.00
C ARG A 413 23.10 0.34 -6.64
N PHE A 414 22.33 -0.33 -7.51
CA PHE A 414 20.99 -0.82 -7.17
C PHE A 414 21.04 -2.02 -6.24
N PHE A 415 22.18 -2.72 -6.28
CA PHE A 415 22.58 -3.78 -5.35
C PHE A 415 24.03 -3.54 -4.94
N GLU A 416 24.41 -4.10 -3.80
CA GLU A 416 25.79 -4.09 -3.33
C GLU A 416 26.43 -5.48 -3.49
N PRO A 417 27.73 -5.57 -3.83
CA PRO A 417 28.41 -6.85 -3.95
C PRO A 417 28.41 -7.61 -2.61
N THR A 418 28.21 -8.94 -2.68
CA THR A 418 28.30 -9.82 -1.51
C THR A 418 29.74 -9.89 -1.00
N LYS A 419 30.71 -9.88 -1.90
CA LYS A 419 32.15 -9.80 -1.62
C LYS A 419 32.84 -8.91 -2.65
N GLY A 420 33.99 -8.34 -2.29
CA GLY A 420 34.70 -7.42 -3.13
C GLY A 420 34.12 -6.01 -3.10
N ARG A 421 34.45 -5.20 -4.10
CA ARG A 421 34.03 -3.79 -4.18
C ARG A 421 33.93 -3.29 -5.61
N VAL A 422 33.04 -2.34 -5.83
CA VAL A 422 32.93 -1.57 -7.06
C VAL A 422 33.49 -0.19 -6.78
N LEU A 423 34.53 0.19 -7.53
CA LEU A 423 35.12 1.52 -7.43
C LEU A 423 34.56 2.40 -8.54
N ILE A 424 34.23 3.64 -8.19
CA ILE A 424 33.85 4.70 -9.11
C ILE A 424 34.85 5.84 -8.90
N ASP A 425 35.55 6.24 -9.96
CA ASP A 425 36.67 7.21 -9.90
C ASP A 425 37.66 6.85 -8.79
N GLY A 426 38.03 5.57 -8.71
CA GLY A 426 39.05 5.04 -7.80
C GLY A 426 38.64 4.92 -6.33
N ARG A 427 37.38 5.26 -5.97
CA ARG A 427 36.84 5.11 -4.60
C ARG A 427 35.69 4.11 -4.55
N ASP A 428 35.54 3.43 -3.43
CA ASP A 428 34.41 2.51 -3.23
C ASP A 428 33.09 3.28 -3.38
N ALA A 429 32.15 2.73 -4.15
CA ALA A 429 30.85 3.33 -4.37
C ALA A 429 30.05 3.53 -3.06
N ARG A 430 30.35 2.74 -2.02
CA ARG A 430 29.73 2.83 -0.68
C ARG A 430 30.20 4.03 0.14
N GLU A 431 31.32 4.66 -0.22
CA GLU A 431 31.85 5.84 0.46
C GLU A 431 31.22 7.16 -0.01
N ARG A 432 30.29 7.06 -0.97
CA ARG A 432 29.57 8.21 -1.54
C ARG A 432 28.07 7.95 -1.54
N SER A 433 27.29 9.05 -1.56
CA SER A 433 25.84 8.95 -1.55
C SER A 433 25.28 8.30 -2.82
N GLN A 434 24.28 7.43 -2.66
CA GLN A 434 23.51 6.89 -3.78
C GLN A 434 22.90 8.01 -4.63
N LEU A 435 22.37 9.08 -4.00
CA LEU A 435 21.80 10.23 -4.71
C LEU A 435 22.81 10.94 -5.59
N TRP A 436 24.03 11.13 -5.08
CA TRP A 436 25.11 11.68 -5.86
C TRP A 436 25.44 10.80 -7.07
N LEU A 437 25.52 9.49 -6.88
CA LEU A 437 25.79 8.55 -7.97
C LEU A 437 24.65 8.55 -8.99
N HIS A 438 23.41 8.40 -8.53
CA HIS A 438 22.25 8.32 -9.41
C HIS A 438 21.99 9.64 -10.18
N SER A 439 22.37 10.81 -9.63
CA SER A 439 22.28 12.08 -10.35
C SER A 439 23.27 12.20 -11.51
N ASN A 440 24.29 11.33 -11.55
CA ASN A 440 25.30 11.29 -12.59
C ASN A 440 25.16 10.06 -13.51
N ILE A 441 24.11 9.24 -13.31
CA ILE A 441 23.80 8.08 -14.15
C ILE A 441 22.55 8.36 -14.97
N GLY A 442 22.66 8.21 -16.28
CA GLY A 442 21.49 8.12 -17.18
C GLY A 442 21.14 6.66 -17.39
N TYR A 443 20.01 6.23 -16.85
CA TYR A 443 19.54 4.84 -17.02
C TYR A 443 18.31 4.80 -17.92
N VAL A 444 18.40 4.09 -19.03
CA VAL A 444 17.27 3.84 -19.92
C VAL A 444 16.90 2.37 -19.88
N LEU A 445 15.67 2.13 -19.42
CA LEU A 445 15.10 0.79 -19.28
C LEU A 445 14.69 0.20 -20.64
N GLN A 446 14.71 -1.11 -20.75
CA GLN A 446 14.17 -1.86 -21.86
C GLN A 446 12.72 -1.47 -22.20
N THR A 447 11.87 -1.30 -21.19
CA THR A 447 10.51 -0.77 -21.33
C THR A 447 10.47 0.63 -20.71
N PRO A 448 10.46 1.69 -21.53
CA PRO A 448 10.45 3.05 -21.03
C PRO A 448 9.17 3.34 -20.24
N HIS A 449 9.34 3.96 -19.08
CA HIS A 449 8.20 4.41 -18.27
C HIS A 449 8.08 5.93 -18.31
N LEU A 450 6.89 6.41 -18.67
CA LEU A 450 6.52 7.82 -18.56
C LEU A 450 5.52 8.00 -17.43
N PHE A 451 5.68 9.09 -16.69
CA PHE A 451 4.71 9.47 -15.66
C PHE A 451 3.48 10.11 -16.30
N SER A 452 2.32 9.95 -15.70
CA SER A 452 1.11 10.65 -16.12
C SER A 452 1.32 12.16 -16.10
N GLY A 453 0.83 12.85 -17.13
CA GLY A 453 1.03 14.28 -17.34
C GLY A 453 1.48 14.58 -18.75
N THR A 454 2.04 15.77 -18.99
CA THR A 454 2.45 16.20 -20.33
C THR A 454 3.83 15.68 -20.72
N VAL A 455 4.13 15.74 -22.02
CA VAL A 455 5.49 15.49 -22.56
C VAL A 455 6.51 16.40 -21.88
N LEU A 456 6.18 17.69 -21.73
CA LEU A 456 7.05 18.68 -21.07
C LEU A 456 7.37 18.32 -19.62
N GLU A 457 6.36 17.92 -18.85
CA GLU A 457 6.55 17.47 -17.46
C GLU A 457 7.46 16.25 -17.41
N ASN A 458 7.27 15.31 -18.32
CA ASN A 458 8.10 14.12 -18.42
C ASN A 458 9.55 14.42 -18.75
N LEU A 459 9.83 15.37 -19.65
CA LEU A 459 11.18 15.81 -19.98
C LEU A 459 11.87 16.51 -18.80
N ARG A 460 11.13 17.33 -18.04
CA ARG A 460 11.64 18.02 -16.85
C ARG A 460 12.04 17.11 -15.70
N TYR A 461 11.62 15.84 -15.68
CA TYR A 461 12.18 14.89 -14.71
C TYR A 461 13.69 14.69 -14.87
N GLY A 462 14.26 14.88 -16.05
CA GLY A 462 15.71 14.86 -16.26
C GLY A 462 16.42 16.08 -15.66
N LYS A 463 15.81 17.27 -15.80
CA LYS A 463 16.32 18.54 -15.27
C LYS A 463 15.13 19.45 -14.96
N PRO A 464 14.69 19.56 -13.68
CA PRO A 464 13.50 20.32 -13.30
C PRO A 464 13.50 21.80 -13.75
N ASP A 465 14.69 22.43 -13.71
CA ASP A 465 14.86 23.84 -14.05
C ASP A 465 15.27 24.07 -15.52
N ALA A 466 15.09 23.06 -16.40
CA ALA A 466 15.43 23.18 -17.81
C ALA A 466 14.59 24.26 -18.50
N THR A 467 15.27 25.12 -19.27
CA THR A 467 14.61 26.11 -20.16
C THR A 467 14.00 25.39 -21.38
N MET A 468 13.05 26.04 -22.06
CA MET A 468 12.49 25.45 -23.31
C MET A 468 13.57 25.25 -24.37
N GLU A 469 14.54 26.15 -24.48
CA GLU A 469 15.66 26.03 -25.42
C GLU A 469 16.51 24.79 -25.13
N GLU A 470 16.79 24.49 -23.86
CA GLU A 470 17.51 23.27 -23.46
C GLU A 470 16.68 22.00 -23.77
N ILE A 471 15.38 22.05 -23.54
CA ILE A 471 14.46 20.95 -23.80
C ILE A 471 14.37 20.66 -25.31
N GLU A 472 14.17 21.69 -26.12
CA GLU A 472 14.14 21.57 -27.58
C GLU A 472 15.48 21.06 -28.14
N ALA A 473 16.61 21.57 -27.63
CA ALA A 473 17.92 21.10 -28.02
C ALA A 473 18.12 19.62 -27.69
N ALA A 474 17.71 19.19 -26.50
CA ALA A 474 17.78 17.78 -26.09
C ALA A 474 16.86 16.88 -26.95
N CYS A 475 15.64 17.34 -27.26
CA CYS A 475 14.72 16.60 -28.11
C CYS A 475 15.27 16.45 -29.54
N LYS A 476 15.83 17.53 -30.11
CA LYS A 476 16.48 17.50 -31.43
C LYS A 476 17.69 16.57 -31.47
N ALA A 477 18.49 16.55 -30.41
CA ALA A 477 19.67 15.68 -30.30
C ALA A 477 19.36 14.19 -30.39
N VAL A 478 18.15 13.78 -29.99
CA VAL A 478 17.69 12.38 -30.03
C VAL A 478 16.51 12.18 -30.99
N SER A 479 16.21 13.17 -31.83
CA SER A 479 15.10 13.15 -32.80
C SER A 479 13.70 12.93 -32.16
N ALA A 480 13.54 13.24 -30.86
CA ALA A 480 12.25 13.17 -30.19
C ALA A 480 11.28 14.27 -30.66
N ASP A 481 11.78 15.40 -31.15
CA ASP A 481 11.02 16.48 -31.76
C ASP A 481 10.13 15.98 -32.91
N THR A 482 10.59 15.06 -33.74
CA THR A 482 9.81 14.47 -34.84
C THR A 482 8.53 13.79 -34.39
N ILE A 483 8.52 13.18 -33.20
CA ILE A 483 7.33 12.56 -32.60
C ILE A 483 6.47 13.62 -31.92
N ILE A 484 7.11 14.56 -31.20
CA ILE A 484 6.41 15.63 -30.47
C ILE A 484 5.64 16.55 -31.42
N ASP A 485 6.21 16.87 -32.57
CA ASP A 485 5.59 17.70 -33.60
C ASP A 485 4.35 17.04 -34.24
N GLN A 486 4.20 15.72 -34.15
CA GLN A 486 3.04 14.98 -34.61
C GLN A 486 1.89 14.95 -33.61
N LEU A 487 2.15 15.32 -32.34
CA LEU A 487 1.13 15.36 -31.31
C LEU A 487 0.28 16.63 -31.42
N GLU A 488 -1.01 16.51 -31.12
CA GLU A 488 -2.00 17.59 -31.28
C GLU A 488 -1.61 18.88 -30.55
N ASN A 489 -1.05 18.76 -29.33
CA ASN A 489 -0.61 19.89 -28.49
C ASN A 489 0.92 19.95 -28.30
N GLY A 490 1.70 19.23 -29.12
CA GLY A 490 3.16 19.22 -29.02
C GLY A 490 3.66 18.84 -27.62
N TYR A 491 4.46 19.70 -27.00
CA TYR A 491 5.01 19.49 -25.65
C TYR A 491 3.97 19.45 -24.54
N ASP A 492 2.79 20.05 -24.72
CA ASP A 492 1.70 20.07 -23.76
C ASP A 492 0.73 18.88 -23.93
N SER A 493 1.03 17.95 -24.85
CA SER A 493 0.24 16.74 -25.05
C SER A 493 0.36 15.82 -23.84
N ASP A 494 -0.79 15.29 -23.38
CA ASP A 494 -0.87 14.26 -22.34
C ASP A 494 -0.31 12.94 -22.87
N VAL A 495 0.53 12.27 -22.07
CA VAL A 495 1.10 10.98 -22.42
C VAL A 495 0.28 9.79 -21.92
N GLY A 496 -0.71 10.03 -21.06
CA GLY A 496 -1.52 8.98 -20.42
C GLY A 496 -0.79 8.26 -19.27
N GLU A 497 -1.46 7.25 -18.69
CA GLU A 497 -0.89 6.44 -17.62
C GLU A 497 0.21 5.51 -18.20
N GLY A 498 1.45 5.64 -17.68
CA GLY A 498 2.59 4.88 -18.20
C GLY A 498 2.96 5.22 -19.64
N GLY A 499 2.45 6.34 -20.18
CA GLY A 499 2.68 6.78 -21.55
C GLY A 499 1.84 6.02 -22.59
N ASP A 500 0.70 5.44 -22.25
CA ASP A 500 -0.10 4.56 -23.09
C ASP A 500 -0.71 5.25 -24.34
N LEU A 501 -0.72 6.58 -24.37
CA LEU A 501 -1.12 7.36 -25.54
C LEU A 501 -0.01 7.48 -26.61
N LEU A 502 1.21 7.04 -26.29
CA LEU A 502 2.35 7.10 -27.20
C LEU A 502 2.76 5.71 -27.71
N SER A 503 3.33 5.67 -28.91
CA SER A 503 3.98 4.46 -29.43
C SER A 503 5.19 4.06 -28.56
N THR A 504 5.58 2.79 -28.58
CA THR A 504 6.76 2.31 -27.85
C THR A 504 8.04 3.08 -28.23
N GLY A 505 8.23 3.36 -29.51
CA GLY A 505 9.36 4.18 -29.98
C GLY A 505 9.28 5.64 -29.50
N GLY A 506 8.09 6.24 -29.48
CA GLY A 506 7.88 7.58 -28.94
C GLY A 506 8.23 7.68 -27.46
N LYS A 507 7.80 6.72 -26.64
CA LYS A 507 8.20 6.60 -25.22
C LYS A 507 9.72 6.54 -25.07
N GLN A 508 10.38 5.77 -25.95
CA GLN A 508 11.82 5.57 -25.89
C GLN A 508 12.59 6.85 -26.23
N LEU A 509 12.19 7.57 -27.30
CA LEU A 509 12.80 8.85 -27.67
C LEU A 509 12.62 9.92 -26.59
N ILE A 510 11.45 10.01 -25.97
CA ILE A 510 11.23 10.94 -24.84
C ILE A 510 12.12 10.54 -23.63
N SER A 511 12.27 9.24 -23.36
CA SER A 511 13.17 8.77 -22.30
C SER A 511 14.63 9.08 -22.58
N PHE A 512 15.05 9.01 -23.85
CA PHE A 512 16.39 9.44 -24.26
C PHE A 512 16.56 10.96 -24.11
N ALA A 513 15.58 11.78 -24.52
CA ALA A 513 15.63 13.22 -24.32
C ALA A 513 15.74 13.60 -22.85
N ARG A 514 15.01 12.89 -21.96
CA ARG A 514 15.14 12.99 -20.51
C ARG A 514 16.56 12.69 -20.04
N ALA A 515 17.19 11.64 -20.57
CA ALA A 515 18.55 11.27 -20.22
C ALA A 515 19.58 12.28 -20.74
N VAL A 516 19.37 12.88 -21.93
CA VAL A 516 20.23 13.98 -22.45
C VAL A 516 20.16 15.20 -21.53
N LEU A 517 18.96 15.60 -21.12
CA LEU A 517 18.75 16.75 -20.22
C LEU A 517 19.44 16.58 -18.87
N ALA A 518 19.52 15.37 -18.36
CA ALA A 518 20.21 15.05 -17.10
C ALA A 518 21.74 15.16 -17.22
N ASP A 519 22.30 15.17 -18.44
CA ASP A 519 23.74 15.21 -18.76
C ASP A 519 24.61 14.27 -17.89
N PRO A 520 24.32 12.96 -17.87
CA PRO A 520 25.00 12.00 -17.02
C PRO A 520 26.43 11.72 -17.49
N ARG A 521 27.33 11.38 -16.56
CA ARG A 521 28.70 10.94 -16.88
C ARG A 521 28.80 9.45 -17.17
N ILE A 522 27.92 8.67 -16.54
CA ILE A 522 27.76 7.23 -16.81
C ILE A 522 26.40 7.03 -17.46
N PHE A 523 26.37 6.34 -18.58
CA PHE A 523 25.14 6.00 -19.29
C PHE A 523 24.93 4.50 -19.30
N VAL A 524 23.72 4.07 -19.02
CA VAL A 524 23.32 2.68 -18.97
C VAL A 524 22.10 2.47 -19.86
N LEU A 525 22.21 1.54 -20.78
CA LEU A 525 21.14 1.17 -21.68
C LEU A 525 20.88 -0.36 -21.61
N ASP A 526 19.65 -0.71 -21.27
CA ASP A 526 19.16 -2.08 -21.41
C ASP A 526 18.33 -2.17 -22.71
N GLU A 527 18.95 -2.69 -23.80
CA GLU A 527 18.40 -2.67 -25.15
C GLU A 527 17.65 -3.97 -25.44
N ALA A 528 16.31 -3.91 -25.48
CA ALA A 528 15.51 -4.92 -26.15
C ALA A 528 14.29 -4.27 -26.77
N THR A 529 14.34 -4.03 -28.06
CA THR A 529 13.22 -3.46 -28.83
C THR A 529 12.80 -4.45 -29.89
N SER A 530 11.85 -5.33 -29.54
CA SER A 530 11.04 -6.05 -30.49
C SER A 530 9.79 -5.22 -30.80
N SER A 531 9.46 -5.02 -32.07
CA SER A 531 8.20 -4.38 -32.56
C SER A 531 8.22 -2.84 -32.66
N ILE A 532 9.30 -2.25 -33.19
CA ILE A 532 9.34 -0.83 -33.59
C ILE A 532 9.42 -0.78 -35.13
N ASP A 533 8.74 0.19 -35.72
CA ASP A 533 8.84 0.43 -37.16
C ASP A 533 10.25 0.87 -37.58
N THR A 534 10.64 0.59 -38.81
CA THR A 534 12.00 0.79 -39.32
C THR A 534 12.45 2.26 -39.27
N ILE A 535 11.54 3.21 -39.43
CA ILE A 535 11.88 4.65 -39.40
C ILE A 535 12.25 5.06 -37.96
N THR A 536 11.37 4.72 -37.01
CA THR A 536 11.61 5.01 -35.59
C THR A 536 12.85 4.27 -35.07
N GLU A 537 13.14 3.09 -35.60
CA GLU A 537 14.36 2.34 -35.29
C GLU A 537 15.63 3.10 -35.62
N HIS A 538 15.70 3.70 -36.82
CA HIS A 538 16.84 4.55 -37.22
C HIS A 538 17.00 5.77 -36.31
N LEU A 539 15.88 6.41 -35.91
CA LEU A 539 15.92 7.54 -34.96
C LEU A 539 16.49 7.11 -33.61
N ILE A 540 16.08 5.95 -33.11
CA ILE A 540 16.58 5.38 -31.85
C ILE A 540 18.07 5.08 -31.93
N GLN A 541 18.56 4.50 -33.03
CA GLN A 541 19.99 4.23 -33.22
C GLN A 541 20.82 5.51 -33.18
N ASN A 542 20.40 6.54 -33.91
CA ASN A 542 21.09 7.85 -33.90
C ASN A 542 21.07 8.48 -32.50
N ALA A 543 19.98 8.33 -31.76
CA ALA A 543 19.87 8.78 -30.38
C ALA A 543 20.85 8.07 -29.45
N ILE A 544 20.98 6.76 -29.58
CA ILE A 544 21.93 5.95 -28.79
C ILE A 544 23.36 6.39 -29.06
N GLU A 545 23.75 6.58 -30.34
CA GLU A 545 25.08 7.08 -30.72
C GLU A 545 25.39 8.44 -30.09
N HIS A 546 24.40 9.34 -30.13
CA HIS A 546 24.54 10.67 -29.51
C HIS A 546 24.72 10.58 -27.98
N LEU A 547 23.95 9.70 -27.31
CA LEU A 547 23.99 9.52 -25.87
C LEU A 547 25.30 8.90 -25.38
N MET A 548 25.90 7.99 -26.15
CA MET A 548 27.16 7.33 -25.78
C MET A 548 28.40 8.23 -25.96
N LYS A 549 28.31 9.23 -26.80
CA LYS A 549 29.47 10.04 -27.16
C LYS A 549 30.01 10.87 -25.97
N GLY A 550 31.29 10.62 -25.63
CA GLY A 550 31.97 11.34 -24.57
C GLY A 550 31.61 10.97 -23.15
N ARG A 551 30.86 9.86 -22.96
CA ARG A 551 30.44 9.31 -21.67
C ARG A 551 30.95 7.90 -21.49
N THR A 552 31.04 7.43 -20.26
CA THR A 552 31.24 6.00 -19.99
C THR A 552 29.91 5.28 -20.12
N SER A 553 29.80 4.35 -21.07
CA SER A 553 28.51 3.73 -21.37
C SER A 553 28.56 2.22 -21.17
N PHE A 554 27.51 1.68 -20.54
CA PHE A 554 27.27 0.23 -20.42
C PHE A 554 25.99 -0.11 -21.17
N VAL A 555 26.11 -0.89 -22.24
CA VAL A 555 24.98 -1.26 -23.08
C VAL A 555 24.79 -2.76 -23.06
N ILE A 556 23.64 -3.24 -22.57
CA ILE A 556 23.23 -4.64 -22.77
C ILE A 556 22.71 -4.72 -24.19
N ALA A 557 23.60 -5.10 -25.10
CA ALA A 557 23.33 -4.98 -26.52
C ALA A 557 22.62 -6.23 -27.07
N HIS A 558 21.51 -5.98 -27.75
CA HIS A 558 20.75 -6.96 -28.49
C HIS A 558 20.75 -6.69 -30.02
N ARG A 559 21.40 -5.58 -30.44
CA ARG A 559 21.49 -5.20 -31.86
C ARG A 559 22.93 -5.20 -32.33
N LEU A 560 23.13 -5.69 -33.56
CA LEU A 560 24.46 -5.78 -34.15
C LEU A 560 25.12 -4.42 -34.37
N SER A 561 24.34 -3.39 -34.71
CA SER A 561 24.81 -2.02 -34.88
C SER A 561 25.45 -1.46 -33.62
N THR A 562 24.77 -1.61 -32.48
CA THR A 562 25.24 -1.15 -31.16
C THR A 562 26.50 -1.89 -30.72
N ILE A 563 26.53 -3.22 -30.95
CA ILE A 563 27.70 -4.05 -30.62
C ILE A 563 28.94 -3.62 -31.40
N ARG A 564 28.81 -3.33 -32.69
CA ARG A 564 29.92 -2.96 -33.57
C ARG A 564 30.57 -1.62 -33.20
N GLN A 565 29.81 -0.70 -32.66
CA GLN A 565 30.28 0.65 -32.32
C GLN A 565 30.92 0.74 -30.93
N ALA A 566 30.86 -0.32 -30.14
CA ALA A 566 31.45 -0.34 -28.80
C ALA A 566 32.97 -0.40 -28.84
N ASP A 567 33.63 0.37 -27.95
CA ASP A 567 35.08 0.35 -27.78
C ASP A 567 35.55 -0.98 -27.19
N ILE A 568 34.73 -1.57 -26.33
CA ILE A 568 34.98 -2.85 -25.68
C ILE A 568 33.70 -3.70 -25.71
N ILE A 569 33.83 -4.92 -26.17
CA ILE A 569 32.78 -5.92 -26.08
C ILE A 569 33.16 -6.91 -24.99
N LEU A 570 32.23 -7.15 -24.05
CA LEU A 570 32.34 -8.15 -23.00
C LEU A 570 31.37 -9.30 -23.30
N VAL A 571 31.90 -10.47 -23.54
CA VAL A 571 31.09 -11.67 -23.66
C VAL A 571 31.02 -12.31 -22.28
N VAL A 572 29.81 -12.33 -21.74
CA VAL A 572 29.53 -12.83 -20.39
C VAL A 572 28.78 -14.15 -20.50
N ASP A 573 29.30 -15.17 -19.82
CA ASP A 573 28.64 -16.46 -19.67
C ASP A 573 28.82 -16.99 -18.24
N ALA A 574 27.73 -17.50 -17.66
CA ALA A 574 27.69 -17.99 -16.28
C ALA A 574 28.42 -17.07 -15.27
N GLY A 575 28.20 -15.75 -15.38
CA GLY A 575 28.78 -14.76 -14.47
C GLY A 575 30.26 -14.46 -14.65
N LYS A 576 30.89 -14.91 -15.75
CA LYS A 576 32.31 -14.69 -16.05
C LYS A 576 32.49 -14.02 -17.41
N ILE A 577 33.53 -13.20 -17.53
CA ILE A 577 33.92 -12.67 -18.84
C ILE A 577 34.70 -13.77 -19.53
N ILE A 578 34.12 -14.37 -20.59
CA ILE A 578 34.78 -15.45 -21.38
C ILE A 578 35.61 -14.88 -22.54
N GLU A 579 35.17 -13.72 -23.08
CA GLU A 579 35.91 -13.02 -24.13
C GLU A 579 35.79 -11.49 -23.90
N ARG A 580 36.86 -10.80 -24.25
CA ARG A 580 36.96 -9.33 -24.23
C ARG A 580 37.79 -8.85 -25.41
N GLY A 581 37.34 -7.78 -26.06
CA GLY A 581 38.06 -7.12 -27.16
C GLY A 581 37.16 -6.21 -27.99
N THR A 582 37.68 -5.73 -29.10
CA THR A 582 36.92 -5.00 -30.12
C THR A 582 36.14 -5.98 -31.01
N HIS A 583 35.22 -5.47 -31.80
CA HIS A 583 34.49 -6.28 -32.78
C HIS A 583 35.42 -7.04 -33.72
N GLU A 584 36.43 -6.35 -34.27
CA GLU A 584 37.37 -6.93 -35.22
C GLU A 584 38.22 -8.03 -34.61
N GLU A 585 38.74 -7.78 -33.39
CA GLU A 585 39.54 -8.76 -32.66
C GLU A 585 38.77 -10.05 -32.35
N LEU A 586 37.52 -9.89 -31.88
CA LEU A 586 36.68 -11.02 -31.49
C LEU A 586 36.17 -11.82 -32.71
N MET A 587 35.88 -11.14 -33.83
CA MET A 587 35.56 -11.81 -35.10
C MET A 587 36.70 -12.63 -35.65
N GLN A 588 37.96 -12.13 -35.53
CA GLN A 588 39.17 -12.87 -35.95
C GLN A 588 39.42 -14.12 -35.09
N LYS A 589 39.13 -14.03 -33.79
CA LYS A 589 39.30 -15.17 -32.85
C LYS A 589 38.34 -16.32 -33.14
N LYS A 590 37.22 -16.07 -33.84
CA LYS A 590 36.16 -17.05 -34.14
C LYS A 590 35.69 -17.86 -32.93
N GLY A 591 35.60 -17.18 -31.77
CA GLY A 591 35.20 -17.78 -30.50
C GLY A 591 33.68 -17.70 -30.26
N HIS A 592 33.32 -17.57 -29.00
CA HIS A 592 31.91 -17.50 -28.56
C HIS A 592 31.19 -16.26 -29.13
N TYR A 593 31.87 -15.10 -29.15
CA TYR A 593 31.39 -13.90 -29.79
C TYR A 593 30.99 -14.09 -31.25
N TYR A 594 31.90 -14.73 -32.03
CA TYR A 594 31.65 -15.01 -33.45
C TYR A 594 30.38 -15.83 -33.65
N THR A 595 30.17 -16.84 -32.81
CA THR A 595 28.98 -17.69 -32.87
C THR A 595 27.71 -16.92 -32.53
N LEU A 596 27.71 -16.08 -31.48
CA LEU A 596 26.60 -15.24 -31.11
C LEU A 596 26.26 -14.20 -32.20
N TYR A 597 27.30 -13.55 -32.74
CA TYR A 597 27.15 -12.53 -33.76
C TYR A 597 26.58 -13.09 -35.07
N THR A 598 27.12 -14.22 -35.57
CA THR A 598 26.62 -14.84 -36.80
C THR A 598 25.21 -15.36 -36.66
N ARG A 599 24.85 -15.96 -35.53
CA ARG A 599 23.47 -16.39 -35.24
C ARG A 599 22.49 -15.22 -35.22
N GLN A 600 22.87 -14.10 -34.61
CA GLN A 600 22.04 -12.92 -34.55
C GLN A 600 21.91 -12.23 -35.93
N PHE A 601 23.01 -12.22 -36.72
CA PHE A 601 22.98 -11.72 -38.10
C PHE A 601 22.03 -12.55 -38.98
N GLU A 602 22.00 -13.86 -38.83
CA GLU A 602 21.07 -14.75 -39.54
C GLU A 602 19.61 -14.43 -39.15
N GLN A 603 19.35 -14.18 -37.86
CA GLN A 603 18.01 -13.80 -37.38
C GLN A 603 17.56 -12.45 -37.95
N GLU A 604 18.38 -11.40 -37.86
CA GLU A 604 18.06 -10.08 -38.40
C GLU A 604 17.85 -10.11 -39.93
N ALA A 605 18.66 -10.89 -40.65
CA ALA A 605 18.51 -11.06 -42.11
C ALA A 605 17.19 -11.77 -42.48
N VAL A 606 16.76 -12.74 -41.69
CA VAL A 606 15.46 -13.41 -41.85
C VAL A 606 14.31 -12.44 -41.54
N GLU A 607 14.37 -11.68 -40.46
CA GLU A 607 13.34 -10.69 -40.12
C GLU A 607 13.19 -9.61 -41.20
N GLN A 608 14.32 -9.10 -41.73
CA GLN A 608 14.30 -8.14 -42.84
C GLN A 608 13.73 -8.70 -44.16
N ALA A 609 13.87 -10.01 -44.36
CA ALA A 609 13.33 -10.65 -45.55
C ALA A 609 11.80 -10.89 -45.48
N PHE A 610 11.23 -10.88 -44.27
CA PHE A 610 9.80 -11.06 -44.02
C PHE A 610 9.03 -9.76 -43.66
N SER A 611 9.73 -8.65 -43.42
CA SER A 611 9.15 -7.32 -43.24
C SER A 611 8.98 -6.58 -44.56
#